data_936c14fa3e6955e38abc9fd215f832b5
#
_entry.id   936c14fa3e6955e38abc9fd215f832b5
#
_cell.length_a   1.000
_cell.length_b   1.000
_cell.length_c   1.000
_cell.angle_alpha   90.00
_cell.angle_beta   90.00
_cell.angle_gamma   90.00
#
_symmetry.space_group_name_H-M   'P 1'
#
loop_
_entity.id
_entity.type
_entity.pdbx_description
1 polymer ?
#
loop_
_entity_poly.entity_id
_entity_poly.type
_entity_poly.pdbx_seq_one_letter_code
_entity_poly.pdbx_strand_id
1 'polypeptide(L)'
;DAEEFLRQVKKHKVTQSQLVPTMFVRMLKLPHDVRGKYDVSSLKGAIHAAAPCPVEVKAKMIEWWGPILIEYYAGSEGNGVTVSDSHQWLSHRGTVGKAVVGKLKILDEDGGERPTGEIGTVYFADAPVFTYHNDPDKTKRAYNDKGWSTLGDVGYVDDEGFLYLTDRKSYMII
;
A
#
# COMPACT_ATOMS: atom_id res chain seq x y z
N ASP A 1 -5.43 -3.74 -20.81
CA ASP A 1 -6.60 -4.63 -20.88
C ASP A 1 -6.44 -5.78 -19.89
N ALA A 2 -7.53 -6.14 -19.16
CA ALA A 2 -7.47 -7.13 -18.08
C ALA A 2 -7.34 -8.57 -18.61
N GLU A 3 -8.07 -8.91 -19.67
CA GLU A 3 -7.99 -10.23 -20.29
C GLU A 3 -6.64 -10.44 -20.96
N GLU A 4 -6.11 -9.40 -21.59
CA GLU A 4 -4.78 -9.41 -22.21
C GLU A 4 -3.69 -9.71 -21.19
N PHE A 5 -3.77 -9.11 -19.97
CA PHE A 5 -2.84 -9.43 -18.91
C PHE A 5 -2.84 -10.92 -18.57
N LEU A 6 -4.01 -11.53 -18.38
CA LEU A 6 -4.13 -12.96 -18.08
C LEU A 6 -3.59 -13.83 -19.22
N ARG A 7 -3.84 -13.43 -20.47
CA ARG A 7 -3.31 -14.09 -21.67
C ARG A 7 -1.78 -14.07 -21.70
N GLN A 8 -1.17 -12.93 -21.38
CA GLN A 8 0.29 -12.80 -21.35
C GLN A 8 0.90 -13.62 -20.21
N VAL A 9 0.28 -13.63 -19.02
CA VAL A 9 0.73 -14.49 -17.90
C VAL A 9 0.77 -15.94 -18.33
N LYS A 10 -0.33 -16.47 -18.91
CA LYS A 10 -0.41 -17.85 -19.39
C LYS A 10 0.62 -18.14 -20.49
N LYS A 11 0.72 -17.25 -21.50
CA LYS A 11 1.57 -17.42 -22.69
C LYS A 11 3.06 -17.45 -22.33
N HIS A 12 3.48 -16.52 -21.46
CA HIS A 12 4.90 -16.32 -21.13
C HIS A 12 5.31 -16.95 -19.80
N LYS A 13 4.39 -17.66 -19.13
CA LYS A 13 4.64 -18.24 -17.79
C LYS A 13 5.23 -17.21 -16.81
N VAL A 14 4.63 -16.03 -16.78
CA VAL A 14 5.07 -14.91 -15.92
C VAL A 14 5.06 -15.36 -14.47
N THR A 15 6.15 -15.11 -13.76
CA THR A 15 6.32 -15.52 -12.35
C THR A 15 6.08 -14.38 -11.37
N GLN A 16 6.32 -13.13 -11.79
CA GLN A 16 6.13 -11.95 -10.95
C GLN A 16 5.49 -10.82 -11.74
N SER A 17 4.68 -10.01 -11.08
CA SER A 17 4.03 -8.85 -11.68
C SER A 17 3.88 -7.72 -10.67
N GLN A 18 3.92 -6.47 -11.16
CA GLN A 18 3.52 -5.30 -10.39
C GLN A 18 2.24 -4.73 -10.98
N LEU A 19 1.29 -4.40 -10.11
CA LEU A 19 -0.08 -4.06 -10.44
C LEU A 19 -0.55 -2.87 -9.59
N VAL A 20 -1.68 -2.32 -9.98
CA VAL A 20 -2.41 -1.35 -9.15
C VAL A 20 -3.82 -1.86 -8.86
N PRO A 21 -4.48 -1.44 -7.78
CA PRO A 21 -5.79 -1.98 -7.38
C PRO A 21 -6.87 -1.90 -8.46
N THR A 22 -6.85 -0.88 -9.31
CA THR A 22 -7.78 -0.77 -10.45
C THR A 22 -7.64 -1.92 -11.46
N MET A 23 -6.45 -2.51 -11.60
CA MET A 23 -6.25 -3.68 -12.45
C MET A 23 -6.92 -4.91 -11.83
N PHE A 24 -6.85 -5.09 -10.53
CA PHE A 24 -7.57 -6.15 -9.81
C PHE A 24 -9.08 -6.02 -10.02
N VAL A 25 -9.63 -4.82 -9.81
CA VAL A 25 -11.06 -4.55 -10.05
C VAL A 25 -11.48 -4.93 -11.48
N ARG A 26 -10.69 -4.55 -12.48
CA ARG A 26 -10.97 -4.88 -13.88
C ARG A 26 -10.92 -6.39 -14.15
N MET A 27 -9.94 -7.09 -13.59
CA MET A 27 -9.81 -8.54 -13.74
C MET A 27 -10.96 -9.29 -13.05
N LEU A 28 -11.37 -8.86 -11.85
CA LEU A 28 -12.50 -9.46 -11.13
C LEU A 28 -13.86 -9.21 -11.83
N LYS A 29 -13.98 -8.15 -12.64
CA LYS A 29 -15.16 -7.88 -13.45
C LYS A 29 -15.26 -8.75 -14.72
N LEU A 30 -14.19 -9.42 -15.12
CA LEU A 30 -14.26 -10.38 -16.23
C LEU A 30 -15.22 -11.53 -15.87
N PRO A 31 -16.01 -12.04 -16.84
CA PRO A 31 -16.86 -13.20 -16.64
C PRO A 31 -16.05 -14.41 -16.11
N HIS A 32 -16.68 -15.23 -15.30
CA HIS A 32 -16.02 -16.38 -14.66
C HIS A 32 -15.43 -17.37 -15.69
N ASP A 33 -16.15 -17.62 -16.78
CA ASP A 33 -15.69 -18.46 -17.89
C ASP A 33 -14.49 -17.88 -18.63
N VAL A 34 -14.38 -16.54 -18.72
CA VAL A 34 -13.21 -15.85 -19.27
C VAL A 34 -12.00 -16.01 -18.35
N ARG A 35 -12.18 -15.76 -17.04
CA ARG A 35 -11.11 -15.93 -16.06
C ARG A 35 -10.58 -17.36 -16.03
N GLY A 36 -11.46 -18.36 -16.13
CA GLY A 36 -11.12 -19.79 -16.15
C GLY A 36 -10.34 -20.26 -17.38
N LYS A 37 -10.30 -19.48 -18.47
CA LYS A 37 -9.52 -19.83 -19.68
C LYS A 37 -8.01 -19.68 -19.49
N TYR A 38 -7.59 -18.90 -18.50
CA TYR A 38 -6.18 -18.52 -18.33
C TYR A 38 -5.59 -19.15 -17.07
N ASP A 39 -4.67 -20.06 -17.25
CA ASP A 39 -3.85 -20.62 -16.18
C ASP A 39 -2.83 -19.56 -15.73
N VAL A 40 -2.98 -19.06 -14.51
CA VAL A 40 -2.10 -18.07 -13.87
C VAL A 40 -1.23 -18.70 -12.77
N SER A 41 -1.18 -20.01 -12.66
CA SER A 41 -0.43 -20.74 -11.62
C SER A 41 1.09 -20.53 -11.67
N SER A 42 1.60 -20.00 -12.78
CA SER A 42 3.00 -19.60 -12.90
C SER A 42 3.37 -18.39 -12.02
N LEU A 43 2.39 -17.53 -11.66
CA LEU A 43 2.62 -16.39 -10.76
C LEU A 43 3.06 -16.88 -9.38
N LYS A 44 4.17 -16.36 -8.88
CA LYS A 44 4.74 -16.62 -7.56
C LYS A 44 4.69 -15.38 -6.66
N GLY A 45 4.52 -14.20 -7.26
CA GLY A 45 4.38 -12.94 -6.56
C GLY A 45 3.63 -11.92 -7.41
N ALA A 46 2.70 -11.21 -6.78
CA ALA A 46 1.98 -10.09 -7.39
C ALA A 46 2.04 -8.88 -6.44
N ILE A 47 2.91 -7.95 -6.77
CA ILE A 47 3.10 -6.73 -5.96
C ILE A 47 2.04 -5.71 -6.37
N HIS A 48 1.42 -5.04 -5.41
CA HIS A 48 0.56 -3.89 -5.69
C HIS A 48 0.79 -2.73 -4.73
N ALA A 49 0.53 -1.53 -5.22
CA ALA A 49 0.69 -0.29 -4.48
C ALA A 49 0.01 0.88 -5.22
N ALA A 50 0.37 2.09 -4.89
CA ALA A 50 0.02 3.38 -5.52
C ALA A 50 -1.40 3.88 -5.25
N ALA A 51 -2.29 3.07 -4.72
CA ALA A 51 -3.64 3.47 -4.30
C ALA A 51 -4.16 2.51 -3.23
N PRO A 52 -5.12 2.94 -2.39
CA PRO A 52 -5.80 2.04 -1.47
C PRO A 52 -6.47 0.88 -2.22
N CYS A 53 -6.24 -0.35 -1.76
CA CYS A 53 -6.90 -1.52 -2.30
C CYS A 53 -8.13 -1.87 -1.45
N PRO A 54 -9.36 -1.84 -2.02
CA PRO A 54 -10.55 -2.22 -1.27
C PRO A 54 -10.41 -3.63 -0.69
N VAL A 55 -10.79 -3.80 0.59
CA VAL A 55 -10.64 -5.07 1.33
C VAL A 55 -11.23 -6.25 0.58
N GLU A 56 -12.46 -6.08 0.05
CA GLU A 56 -13.16 -7.12 -0.71
C GLU A 56 -12.46 -7.48 -2.03
N VAL A 57 -11.84 -6.49 -2.67
CA VAL A 57 -11.08 -6.72 -3.92
C VAL A 57 -9.85 -7.56 -3.64
N LYS A 58 -9.08 -7.19 -2.62
CA LYS A 58 -7.86 -7.93 -2.26
C LYS A 58 -8.18 -9.34 -1.76
N ALA A 59 -9.23 -9.50 -0.95
CA ALA A 59 -9.69 -10.82 -0.49
C ALA A 59 -10.02 -11.75 -1.68
N LYS A 60 -10.82 -11.27 -2.66
CA LYS A 60 -11.17 -12.03 -3.87
C LYS A 60 -9.97 -12.34 -4.76
N MET A 61 -8.99 -11.45 -4.82
CA MET A 61 -7.75 -11.72 -5.55
C MET A 61 -6.91 -12.81 -4.88
N ILE A 62 -6.81 -12.81 -3.54
CA ILE A 62 -6.13 -13.86 -2.78
C ILE A 62 -6.87 -15.20 -2.94
N GLU A 63 -8.20 -15.19 -2.90
CA GLU A 63 -9.01 -16.39 -3.15
C GLU A 63 -8.74 -16.98 -4.56
N TRP A 64 -8.62 -16.12 -5.57
CA TRP A 64 -8.40 -16.55 -6.94
C TRP A 64 -6.96 -16.96 -7.24
N TRP A 65 -5.98 -16.17 -6.82
CA TRP A 65 -4.56 -16.35 -7.18
C TRP A 65 -3.75 -17.11 -6.12
N GLY A 66 -4.33 -17.34 -4.94
CA GLY A 66 -3.62 -17.80 -3.76
C GLY A 66 -2.90 -16.67 -3.01
N PRO A 67 -2.20 -16.99 -1.91
CA PRO A 67 -1.58 -16.01 -1.02
C PRO A 67 -0.24 -15.48 -1.57
N ILE A 68 -0.26 -14.94 -2.79
CA ILE A 68 0.92 -14.44 -3.51
C ILE A 68 0.98 -12.90 -3.62
N LEU A 69 -0.02 -12.20 -3.08
CA LEU A 69 -0.07 -10.75 -3.12
C LEU A 69 0.86 -10.15 -2.06
N ILE A 70 1.60 -9.14 -2.48
CA ILE A 70 2.44 -8.31 -1.62
C ILE A 70 2.00 -6.87 -1.84
N GLU A 71 1.64 -6.17 -0.77
CA GLU A 71 1.33 -4.76 -0.78
C GLU A 71 2.47 -3.97 -0.16
N TYR A 72 2.80 -2.83 -0.75
CA TYR A 72 3.61 -1.83 -0.07
C TYR A 72 2.94 -0.46 -0.08
N TYR A 73 3.15 0.31 0.98
CA TYR A 73 2.84 1.72 1.06
C TYR A 73 4.13 2.51 1.16
N ALA A 74 4.31 3.44 0.23
CA ALA A 74 5.46 4.34 0.15
C ALA A 74 5.10 5.55 -0.71
N GLY A 75 5.78 6.66 -0.50
CA GLY A 75 5.77 7.81 -1.41
C GLY A 75 6.95 7.81 -2.36
N SER A 76 6.82 8.51 -3.47
CA SER A 76 7.94 8.75 -4.41
C SER A 76 9.09 9.51 -3.77
N GLU A 77 8.83 10.18 -2.68
CA GLU A 77 9.78 10.90 -1.82
C GLU A 77 10.76 9.95 -1.11
N GLY A 78 10.42 8.67 -0.97
CA GLY A 78 11.26 7.68 -0.31
C GLY A 78 11.34 7.85 1.20
N ASN A 79 10.38 8.53 1.83
CA ASN A 79 10.38 8.89 3.26
C ASN A 79 10.10 7.73 4.22
N GLY A 80 9.81 6.55 3.72
CA GLY A 80 9.54 5.36 4.50
C GLY A 80 8.75 4.34 3.68
N VAL A 81 8.76 3.09 4.12
CA VAL A 81 8.08 2.00 3.42
C VAL A 81 7.45 1.05 4.41
N THR A 82 6.20 0.69 4.20
CA THR A 82 5.58 -0.48 4.84
C THR A 82 5.34 -1.58 3.83
N VAL A 83 5.32 -2.83 4.29
CA VAL A 83 5.06 -4.01 3.45
C VAL A 83 4.14 -4.97 4.19
N SER A 84 3.22 -5.59 3.45
CA SER A 84 2.38 -6.68 3.91
C SER A 84 2.32 -7.78 2.86
N ASP A 85 2.55 -9.03 3.25
CA ASP A 85 2.22 -10.18 2.42
C ASP A 85 0.76 -10.62 2.60
N SER A 86 0.32 -11.61 1.83
CA SER A 86 -1.05 -12.11 1.89
C SER A 86 -1.41 -12.75 3.23
N HIS A 87 -0.47 -13.41 3.91
CA HIS A 87 -0.74 -14.07 5.20
C HIS A 87 -0.93 -13.04 6.30
N GLN A 88 -0.04 -12.06 6.36
CA GLN A 88 -0.16 -10.92 7.26
C GLN A 88 -1.47 -10.16 7.01
N TRP A 89 -1.79 -9.90 5.73
CA TRP A 89 -3.01 -9.17 5.40
C TRP A 89 -4.29 -9.93 5.75
N LEU A 90 -4.32 -11.26 5.61
CA LEU A 90 -5.48 -12.08 5.98
C LEU A 90 -5.77 -12.02 7.49
N SER A 91 -4.73 -11.91 8.31
CA SER A 91 -4.85 -11.73 9.76
C SER A 91 -5.17 -10.27 10.15
N HIS A 92 -4.74 -9.30 9.33
CA HIS A 92 -4.86 -7.85 9.57
C HIS A 92 -5.52 -7.15 8.38
N ARG A 93 -6.77 -7.52 8.10
CA ARG A 93 -7.49 -7.04 6.91
C ARG A 93 -7.59 -5.51 6.87
N GLY A 94 -7.21 -4.94 5.74
CA GLY A 94 -7.19 -3.49 5.52
C GLY A 94 -5.86 -2.82 5.85
N THR A 95 -4.89 -3.55 6.42
CA THR A 95 -3.55 -3.01 6.65
C THR A 95 -2.79 -2.76 5.36
N VAL A 96 -1.90 -1.77 5.38
CA VAL A 96 -0.86 -1.54 4.36
C VAL A 96 0.51 -2.05 4.83
N GLY A 97 0.56 -2.79 5.94
CA GLY A 97 1.73 -3.52 6.42
C GLY A 97 2.49 -2.88 7.57
N LYS A 98 3.65 -3.47 7.89
CA LYS A 98 4.60 -2.97 8.90
C LYS A 98 5.73 -2.21 8.24
N ALA A 99 6.32 -1.25 8.96
CA ALA A 99 7.49 -0.51 8.47
C ALA A 99 8.68 -1.45 8.24
N VAL A 100 9.25 -1.36 7.05
CA VAL A 100 10.51 -2.00 6.66
C VAL A 100 11.61 -0.98 6.39
N VAL A 101 11.23 0.30 6.17
CA VAL A 101 12.14 1.45 6.12
C VAL A 101 11.55 2.54 7.00
N GLY A 102 12.36 3.05 7.93
CA GLY A 102 11.93 4.01 8.95
C GLY A 102 11.13 3.37 10.08
N LYS A 103 10.60 4.21 10.97
CA LYS A 103 9.75 3.84 12.10
C LYS A 103 8.45 4.62 12.01
N LEU A 104 7.32 3.95 12.07
CA LEU A 104 6.00 4.60 12.09
C LEU A 104 5.79 5.38 13.36
N LYS A 105 5.24 6.58 13.22
CA LYS A 105 4.78 7.47 14.28
C LYS A 105 3.43 8.04 13.88
N ILE A 106 2.48 8.00 14.79
CA ILE A 106 1.16 8.60 14.60
C ILE A 106 1.09 9.82 15.52
N LEU A 107 0.88 11.00 14.93
CA LEU A 107 0.86 12.25 15.66
C LEU A 107 -0.51 12.94 15.61
N ASP A 108 -0.86 13.61 16.69
CA ASP A 108 -1.99 14.55 16.72
C ASP A 108 -1.65 15.88 16.03
N GLU A 109 -2.57 16.84 16.09
CA GLU A 109 -2.39 18.17 15.47
C GLU A 109 -1.34 19.03 16.18
N ASP A 110 -1.10 18.77 17.46
CA ASP A 110 -0.12 19.49 18.29
C ASP A 110 1.28 18.84 18.22
N GLY A 111 1.43 17.74 17.46
CA GLY A 111 2.69 16.99 17.30
C GLY A 111 2.97 16.01 18.43
N GLY A 112 2.00 15.73 19.29
CA GLY A 112 2.05 14.69 20.32
C GLY A 112 1.87 13.29 19.68
N GLU A 113 2.62 12.30 20.21
CA GLU A 113 2.46 10.91 19.75
C GLU A 113 1.13 10.32 20.26
N ARG A 114 0.35 9.74 19.35
CA ARG A 114 -0.90 9.06 19.68
C ARG A 114 -0.64 7.65 20.23
N PRO A 115 -1.44 7.21 21.20
CA PRO A 115 -1.48 5.81 21.59
C PRO A 115 -1.80 4.88 20.42
N THR A 116 -1.40 3.62 20.55
CA THR A 116 -1.75 2.55 19.60
C THR A 116 -3.26 2.46 19.40
N GLY A 117 -3.70 2.30 18.15
CA GLY A 117 -5.11 2.26 17.76
C GLY A 117 -5.77 3.62 17.57
N GLU A 118 -5.14 4.73 17.99
CA GLU A 118 -5.69 6.07 17.79
C GLU A 118 -5.26 6.66 16.44
N ILE A 119 -6.23 7.33 15.78
CA ILE A 119 -6.03 7.93 14.47
C ILE A 119 -5.27 9.25 14.59
N GLY A 120 -4.29 9.46 13.72
CA GLY A 120 -3.53 10.70 13.59
C GLY A 120 -2.79 10.76 12.26
N THR A 121 -1.93 11.77 12.11
CA THR A 121 -1.09 11.91 10.94
C THR A 121 0.05 10.91 10.97
N VAL A 122 0.27 10.21 9.86
CA VAL A 122 1.34 9.21 9.71
C VAL A 122 2.66 9.93 9.44
N TYR A 123 3.65 9.65 10.25
CA TYR A 123 5.04 10.08 10.10
C TYR A 123 5.97 8.88 10.05
N PHE A 124 7.14 9.08 9.41
CA PHE A 124 8.26 8.15 9.48
C PHE A 124 9.43 8.82 10.18
N ALA A 125 9.89 8.23 11.27
CA ALA A 125 11.14 8.54 11.95
C ALA A 125 12.26 7.62 11.43
N ASP A 126 13.52 8.02 11.60
CA ASP A 126 14.70 7.22 11.21
C ASP A 126 14.64 6.74 9.74
N ALA A 127 14.14 7.59 8.86
CA ALA A 127 13.91 7.31 7.46
C ALA A 127 14.79 8.19 6.56
N PRO A 128 14.98 7.86 5.28
CA PRO A 128 15.72 8.70 4.35
C PRO A 128 15.17 10.12 4.27
N VAL A 129 16.08 11.08 4.16
CA VAL A 129 15.72 12.50 4.02
C VAL A 129 15.52 12.82 2.54
N PHE A 130 14.48 13.59 2.24
CA PHE A 130 14.17 14.06 0.89
C PHE A 130 13.94 15.58 0.86
N THR A 131 13.99 16.15 -0.33
CA THR A 131 13.66 17.55 -0.58
C THR A 131 12.81 17.68 -1.85
N TYR A 132 11.88 18.62 -1.86
CA TYR A 132 11.15 18.97 -3.08
C TYR A 132 12.01 19.92 -3.93
N HIS A 133 12.12 19.62 -5.22
CA HIS A 133 12.92 20.41 -6.15
C HIS A 133 12.39 21.85 -6.24
N ASN A 134 13.26 22.82 -6.00
CA ASN A 134 12.95 24.26 -6.01
C ASN A 134 11.77 24.69 -5.10
N ASP A 135 11.41 23.89 -4.07
CA ASP A 135 10.34 24.21 -3.14
C ASP A 135 10.78 23.95 -1.68
N PRO A 136 11.57 24.88 -1.10
CA PRO A 136 12.06 24.76 0.27
C PRO A 136 10.91 24.82 1.30
N ASP A 137 9.86 25.57 1.02
CA ASP A 137 8.71 25.70 1.94
C ASP A 137 7.92 24.40 2.02
N LYS A 138 7.68 23.73 0.88
CA LYS A 138 7.06 22.43 0.86
C LYS A 138 7.95 21.39 1.55
N THR A 139 9.25 21.44 1.32
CA THR A 139 10.21 20.58 2.01
C THR A 139 10.13 20.75 3.52
N LYS A 140 10.14 22.00 4.00
CA LYS A 140 10.01 22.30 5.43
C LYS A 140 8.72 21.76 6.04
N ARG A 141 7.58 21.92 5.34
CA ARG A 141 6.27 21.41 5.80
C ARG A 141 6.17 19.89 5.83
N ALA A 142 7.04 19.18 5.11
CA ALA A 142 7.06 17.72 5.12
C ALA A 142 7.72 17.13 6.38
N TYR A 143 8.35 17.96 7.22
CA TYR A 143 9.05 17.53 8.43
C TYR A 143 8.51 18.24 9.66
N ASN A 144 8.49 17.53 10.79
CA ASN A 144 8.28 18.15 12.10
C ASN A 144 9.61 18.56 12.75
N ASP A 145 9.54 19.18 13.94
CA ASP A 145 10.74 19.65 14.68
C ASP A 145 11.68 18.53 15.12
N LYS A 146 11.20 17.26 15.15
CA LYS A 146 12.00 16.08 15.43
C LYS A 146 12.70 15.51 14.18
N GLY A 147 12.49 16.13 13.00
CA GLY A 147 13.00 15.66 11.71
C GLY A 147 12.27 14.45 11.16
N TRP A 148 11.10 14.11 11.67
CA TRP A 148 10.26 13.04 11.12
C TRP A 148 9.47 13.56 9.94
N SER A 149 9.36 12.75 8.90
CA SER A 149 8.71 13.15 7.64
C SER A 149 7.31 12.57 7.48
N THR A 150 6.44 13.33 6.81
CA THR A 150 5.07 12.93 6.49
C THR A 150 4.72 13.27 5.04
N LEU A 151 3.81 12.50 4.45
CA LEU A 151 3.16 12.79 3.17
C LEU A 151 1.73 13.31 3.37
N GLY A 152 1.30 13.47 4.63
CA GLY A 152 -0.02 13.96 4.98
C GLY A 152 -1.10 12.88 5.01
N ASP A 153 -0.72 11.60 4.96
CA ASP A 153 -1.66 10.50 5.14
C ASP A 153 -2.09 10.40 6.61
N VAL A 154 -3.32 9.95 6.84
CA VAL A 154 -3.94 9.78 8.15
C VAL A 154 -4.25 8.31 8.39
N GLY A 155 -3.96 7.83 9.59
CA GLY A 155 -4.15 6.43 9.92
C GLY A 155 -3.82 6.12 11.38
N TYR A 156 -3.74 4.84 11.69
CA TYR A 156 -3.34 4.34 13.00
C TYR A 156 -2.47 3.09 12.87
N VAL A 157 -1.80 2.75 13.95
CA VAL A 157 -1.01 1.51 14.07
C VAL A 157 -1.64 0.64 15.14
N ASP A 158 -1.82 -0.65 14.87
CA ASP A 158 -2.30 -1.61 15.86
C ASP A 158 -1.20 -2.08 16.84
N ASP A 159 -1.57 -2.89 17.83
CA ASP A 159 -0.65 -3.41 18.86
C ASP A 159 0.48 -4.28 18.29
N GLU A 160 0.29 -4.82 17.08
CA GLU A 160 1.31 -5.60 16.40
C GLU A 160 2.18 -4.78 15.45
N GLY A 161 1.91 -3.47 15.31
CA GLY A 161 2.68 -2.54 14.48
C GLY A 161 2.26 -2.49 13.01
N PHE A 162 1.07 -2.97 12.67
CA PHE A 162 0.49 -2.84 11.33
C PHE A 162 -0.17 -1.47 11.15
N LEU A 163 0.11 -0.81 10.02
CA LEU A 163 -0.46 0.48 9.65
C LEU A 163 -1.78 0.30 8.90
N TYR A 164 -2.77 1.09 9.27
CA TYR A 164 -4.06 1.23 8.60
C TYR A 164 -4.26 2.68 8.18
N LEU A 165 -4.44 2.92 6.89
CA LEU A 165 -4.72 4.26 6.36
C LEU A 165 -6.23 4.49 6.33
N THR A 166 -6.67 5.65 6.84
CA THR A 166 -8.08 6.03 6.92
C THR A 166 -8.44 7.19 6.01
N ASP A 167 -7.51 8.13 5.78
CA ASP A 167 -7.74 9.34 4.97
C ASP A 167 -6.42 9.97 4.52
N ARG A 168 -6.52 11.10 3.84
CA ARG A 168 -5.39 11.98 3.49
C ARG A 168 -5.74 13.43 3.76
N LYS A 169 -4.85 14.20 4.41
CA LYS A 169 -5.07 15.63 4.73
C LYS A 169 -5.23 16.53 3.50
N SER A 170 -4.66 16.15 2.36
CA SER A 170 -4.88 16.82 1.08
C SER A 170 -5.77 15.95 0.20
N TYR A 171 -6.92 16.47 -0.20
CA TYR A 171 -7.84 15.80 -1.13
C TYR A 171 -7.08 15.36 -2.38
N MET A 172 -6.92 14.06 -2.54
CA MET A 172 -6.55 13.50 -3.84
C MET A 172 -7.85 13.42 -4.65
N ILE A 173 -7.98 14.26 -5.68
CA ILE A 173 -8.98 14.03 -6.71
C ILE A 173 -8.53 12.79 -7.47
N ILE A 174 -9.27 11.70 -7.29
CA ILE A 174 -9.09 10.45 -8.03
C ILE A 174 -9.93 10.53 -9.30
#